data_cdd151c21706d9a79816ad02f57273fe
#
_entry.id   cdd151c21706d9a79816ad02f57273fe
#
_cell.length_a   1.000
_cell.length_b   1.000
_cell.length_c   1.000
_cell.angle_alpha   90.00
_cell.angle_beta   90.00
_cell.angle_gamma   90.00
#
_symmetry.space_group_name_H-M   'P 1'
#
loop_
_entity.id
_entity.type
_entity.pdbx_description
1 polymer ?
#
loop_
_entity_poly.entity_id
_entity_poly.type
_entity_poly.pdbx_seq_one_letter_code
_entity_poly.pdbx_strand_id
1 'polypeptide(L)'
;PGEVHAIMGPNGSGKSTLSNILSGKKGYDISGEVLFENKNLFDFETEERAHKGIFLAFQYPLEIPGVNTNIFLKTSLNAVRKARGEKELDAIQFLKLVKEKAKELKFDEEKLNRQLNVGFSGGEKKKNEILQMSMLTPKLSILDETDSGLDIDALKIVSNGVNTLRNKENSFLIITHYQRLLDYIKPDFVHVLMNGKIIKSGGPELALELEKKGYENFN
;
A
#
# COMPACT_ATOMS: atom_id res chain seq x y z
N PRO A 1 -10.04 -6.66 -10.59
CA PRO A 1 -9.97 -7.05 -9.18
C PRO A 1 -9.14 -8.33 -9.04
N GLY A 2 -8.48 -8.49 -7.87
CA GLY A 2 -7.71 -9.69 -7.55
C GLY A 2 -6.33 -9.79 -8.18
N GLU A 3 -5.89 -8.82 -8.94
CA GLU A 3 -4.59 -8.81 -9.59
C GLU A 3 -3.55 -8.01 -8.80
N VAL A 4 -2.30 -8.41 -8.94
CA VAL A 4 -1.13 -7.70 -8.43
C VAL A 4 -0.34 -7.15 -9.61
N HIS A 5 -0.30 -5.84 -9.72
CA HIS A 5 0.46 -5.11 -10.72
C HIS A 5 1.69 -4.48 -10.09
N ALA A 6 2.84 -4.63 -10.71
CA ALA A 6 4.06 -3.94 -10.31
C ALA A 6 4.39 -2.82 -11.31
N ILE A 7 4.73 -1.65 -10.82
CA ILE A 7 5.29 -0.56 -11.62
C ILE A 7 6.76 -0.41 -11.26
N MET A 8 7.61 -0.62 -12.24
CA MET A 8 9.04 -0.43 -12.15
C MET A 8 9.49 0.72 -13.04
N GLY A 9 10.55 1.40 -12.67
CA GLY A 9 11.11 2.49 -13.46
C GLY A 9 12.20 3.24 -12.71
N PRO A 10 13.04 4.02 -13.43
CA PRO A 10 14.10 4.78 -12.79
C PRO A 10 13.54 5.88 -11.87
N ASN A 11 14.41 6.45 -11.04
CA ASN A 11 14.05 7.60 -10.22
C ASN A 11 13.61 8.78 -11.12
N GLY A 12 12.58 9.51 -10.69
CA GLY A 12 12.02 10.61 -11.47
C GLY A 12 11.10 10.19 -12.63
N SER A 13 10.81 8.89 -12.83
CA SER A 13 9.91 8.43 -13.91
C SER A 13 8.41 8.75 -13.69
N GLY A 14 8.02 9.21 -12.48
CA GLY A 14 6.64 9.56 -12.15
C GLY A 14 5.90 8.54 -11.27
N LYS A 15 6.58 7.51 -10.73
CA LYS A 15 5.96 6.45 -9.91
C LYS A 15 5.22 7.00 -8.69
N SER A 16 5.90 7.79 -7.85
CA SER A 16 5.26 8.38 -6.67
C SER A 16 4.26 9.48 -7.00
N THR A 17 4.40 10.12 -8.17
CA THR A 17 3.36 11.03 -8.69
C THR A 17 2.08 10.26 -8.96
N LEU A 18 2.19 9.10 -9.59
CA LEU A 18 1.03 8.23 -9.85
C LEU A 18 0.35 7.78 -8.54
N SER A 19 1.12 7.29 -7.55
CA SER A 19 0.56 6.87 -6.26
C SER A 19 -0.15 8.02 -5.53
N ASN A 20 0.44 9.22 -5.55
CA ASN A 20 -0.14 10.42 -4.96
C ASN A 20 -1.46 10.83 -5.65
N ILE A 21 -1.51 10.81 -6.98
CA ILE A 21 -2.71 11.15 -7.76
C ILE A 21 -3.82 10.14 -7.47
N LEU A 22 -3.53 8.85 -7.49
CA LEU A 22 -4.51 7.79 -7.23
C LEU A 22 -5.06 7.85 -5.80
N SER A 23 -4.23 8.21 -4.82
CA SER A 23 -4.67 8.36 -3.42
C SER A 23 -5.42 9.66 -3.13
N GLY A 24 -5.41 10.63 -4.06
CA GLY A 24 -6.16 11.88 -3.93
C GLY A 24 -5.35 13.06 -3.38
N LYS A 25 -4.02 13.00 -3.40
CA LYS A 25 -3.19 14.14 -3.01
C LYS A 25 -3.44 15.31 -3.96
N LYS A 26 -3.77 16.47 -3.38
CA LYS A 26 -4.03 17.72 -4.13
C LYS A 26 -2.75 18.36 -4.65
N GLY A 27 -2.89 19.28 -5.61
CA GLY A 27 -1.79 20.07 -6.17
C GLY A 27 -1.22 19.54 -7.48
N TYR A 28 -1.94 18.66 -8.16
CA TYR A 28 -1.62 18.19 -9.51
C TYR A 28 -2.68 18.65 -10.51
N ASP A 29 -2.24 19.07 -11.68
CA ASP A 29 -3.13 19.27 -12.83
C ASP A 29 -3.35 17.91 -13.51
N ILE A 30 -4.60 17.44 -13.50
CA ILE A 30 -4.96 16.10 -13.95
C ILE A 30 -5.85 16.21 -15.17
N SER A 31 -5.55 15.42 -16.20
CA SER A 31 -6.39 15.24 -17.38
C SER A 31 -6.61 13.76 -17.68
N GLY A 32 -7.74 13.44 -18.32
CA GLY A 32 -8.15 12.07 -18.58
C GLY A 32 -9.01 11.52 -17.45
N GLU A 33 -9.13 10.20 -17.38
CA GLU A 33 -9.95 9.50 -16.39
C GLU A 33 -9.25 8.27 -15.81
N VAL A 34 -9.59 7.93 -14.59
CA VAL A 34 -9.26 6.65 -13.94
C VAL A 34 -10.54 6.06 -13.39
N LEU A 35 -10.90 4.87 -13.83
CA LEU A 35 -12.12 4.21 -13.37
C LEU A 35 -11.83 3.33 -12.15
N PHE A 36 -12.57 3.57 -11.08
CA PHE A 36 -12.62 2.71 -9.91
C PHE A 36 -14.07 2.29 -9.68
N GLU A 37 -14.37 1.00 -9.77
CA GLU A 37 -15.75 0.48 -9.71
C GLU A 37 -16.71 1.19 -10.69
N ASN A 38 -16.26 1.38 -11.94
CA ASN A 38 -17.01 2.06 -13.02
C ASN A 38 -17.34 3.54 -12.75
N LYS A 39 -16.68 4.18 -11.81
CA LYS A 39 -16.81 5.63 -11.55
C LYS A 39 -15.46 6.30 -11.71
N ASN A 40 -15.45 7.53 -12.19
CA ASN A 40 -14.21 8.28 -12.30
C ASN A 40 -13.65 8.56 -10.91
N LEU A 41 -12.43 8.09 -10.65
CA LEU A 41 -11.76 8.25 -9.36
C LEU A 41 -11.55 9.72 -8.98
N PHE A 42 -11.42 10.58 -9.98
CA PHE A 42 -11.17 12.01 -9.77
C PHE A 42 -12.38 12.79 -9.26
N ASP A 43 -13.58 12.19 -9.32
CA ASP A 43 -14.79 12.77 -8.74
C ASP A 43 -14.85 12.63 -7.22
N PHE A 44 -13.91 11.86 -6.61
CA PHE A 44 -13.91 11.58 -5.18
C PHE A 44 -12.79 12.33 -4.46
N GLU A 45 -13.13 12.94 -3.32
CA GLU A 45 -12.17 13.49 -2.38
C GLU A 45 -11.32 12.39 -1.72
N THR A 46 -10.18 12.77 -1.12
CA THR A 46 -9.21 11.81 -0.53
C THR A 46 -9.83 10.87 0.49
N GLU A 47 -10.68 11.40 1.39
CA GLU A 47 -11.39 10.60 2.40
C GLU A 47 -12.43 9.66 1.78
N GLU A 48 -13.10 10.07 0.72
CA GLU A 48 -14.05 9.21 0.01
C GLU A 48 -13.35 8.04 -0.67
N ARG A 49 -12.15 8.27 -1.24
CA ARG A 49 -11.32 7.20 -1.81
C ARG A 49 -10.92 6.18 -0.75
N ALA A 50 -10.52 6.66 0.44
CA ALA A 50 -10.19 5.78 1.57
C ALA A 50 -11.42 4.96 2.02
N HIS A 51 -12.59 5.59 2.13
CA HIS A 51 -13.86 4.92 2.47
C HIS A 51 -14.26 3.88 1.41
N LYS A 52 -14.00 4.14 0.14
CA LYS A 52 -14.26 3.19 -0.95
C LYS A 52 -13.26 2.03 -0.98
N GLY A 53 -12.19 2.10 -0.21
CA GLY A 53 -11.22 1.03 -0.06
C GLY A 53 -9.95 1.23 -0.89
N ILE A 54 -9.53 2.46 -1.13
CA ILE A 54 -8.20 2.76 -1.64
C ILE A 54 -7.27 3.05 -0.46
N PHE A 55 -6.14 2.36 -0.42
CA PHE A 55 -5.12 2.49 0.61
C PHE A 55 -3.77 2.81 -0.02
N LEU A 56 -3.04 3.77 0.57
CA LEU A 56 -1.67 4.08 0.20
C LEU A 56 -0.73 3.76 1.36
N ALA A 57 0.21 2.84 1.14
CA ALA A 57 1.38 2.69 1.98
C ALA A 57 2.47 3.62 1.45
N PHE A 58 2.87 4.57 2.28
CA PHE A 58 3.81 5.64 1.90
C PHE A 58 5.25 5.13 1.80
N GLN A 59 6.04 5.72 0.93
CA GLN A 59 7.48 5.53 0.92
C GLN A 59 8.10 5.82 2.30
N TYR A 60 7.69 6.92 2.92
CA TYR A 60 8.07 7.33 4.27
C TYR A 60 6.81 7.49 5.14
N PRO A 61 6.47 6.48 5.98
CA PRO A 61 5.30 6.54 6.84
C PRO A 61 5.39 7.71 7.84
N LEU A 62 4.32 8.50 7.91
CA LEU A 62 4.28 9.71 8.74
C LEU A 62 4.22 9.37 10.22
N GLU A 63 4.90 10.19 11.03
CA GLU A 63 4.72 10.24 12.47
C GLU A 63 3.58 11.21 12.80
N ILE A 64 2.68 10.82 13.70
CA ILE A 64 1.59 11.69 14.15
C ILE A 64 1.68 11.82 15.68
N PRO A 65 2.45 12.81 16.17
CA PRO A 65 2.55 13.07 17.60
C PRO A 65 1.19 13.38 18.22
N GLY A 66 0.96 12.87 19.43
CA GLY A 66 -0.30 13.06 20.15
C GLY A 66 -1.42 12.10 19.77
N VAL A 67 -1.30 11.33 18.67
CA VAL A 67 -2.30 10.36 18.25
C VAL A 67 -1.85 8.95 18.62
N ASN A 68 -2.59 8.27 19.50
CA ASN A 68 -2.31 6.90 19.88
C ASN A 68 -2.64 5.92 18.75
N THR A 69 -1.79 4.92 18.50
CA THR A 69 -1.93 3.95 17.40
C THR A 69 -3.25 3.17 17.47
N ASN A 70 -3.66 2.69 18.65
CA ASN A 70 -4.95 1.99 18.81
C ASN A 70 -6.15 2.89 18.51
N ILE A 71 -6.10 4.14 18.97
CA ILE A 71 -7.18 5.12 18.71
C ILE A 71 -7.26 5.40 17.21
N PHE A 72 -6.12 5.64 16.56
CA PHE A 72 -6.05 5.85 15.12
C PHE A 72 -6.65 4.66 14.35
N LEU A 73 -6.19 3.44 14.64
CA LEU A 73 -6.65 2.22 13.97
C LEU A 73 -8.16 2.00 14.16
N LYS A 74 -8.66 2.14 15.40
CA LYS A 74 -10.08 1.95 15.69
C LYS A 74 -10.95 2.97 14.97
N THR A 75 -10.55 4.25 15.02
CA THR A 75 -11.30 5.33 14.38
C THR A 75 -11.34 5.16 12.88
N SER A 76 -10.18 4.89 12.25
CA SER A 76 -10.09 4.66 10.81
C SER A 76 -10.91 3.45 10.37
N LEU A 77 -10.79 2.32 11.08
CA LEU A 77 -11.54 1.11 10.77
C LEU A 77 -13.05 1.35 10.86
N ASN A 78 -13.52 1.98 11.93
CA ASN A 78 -14.94 2.24 12.12
C ASN A 78 -15.49 3.25 11.11
N ALA A 79 -14.69 4.24 10.70
CA ALA A 79 -15.08 5.16 9.62
C ALA A 79 -15.27 4.41 8.28
N VAL A 80 -14.34 3.52 7.93
CA VAL A 80 -14.45 2.69 6.72
C VAL A 80 -15.64 1.73 6.81
N ARG A 81 -15.85 1.04 7.93
CA ARG A 81 -16.99 0.14 8.17
C ARG A 81 -18.31 0.88 8.02
N LYS A 82 -18.44 2.04 8.65
CA LYS A 82 -19.63 2.90 8.55
C LYS A 82 -19.91 3.30 7.11
N ALA A 83 -18.89 3.70 6.35
CA ALA A 83 -19.04 4.05 4.94
C ALA A 83 -19.48 2.87 4.05
N ARG A 84 -19.12 1.64 4.46
CA ARG A 84 -19.57 0.39 3.81
C ARG A 84 -20.94 -0.11 4.28
N GLY A 85 -21.59 0.60 5.21
CA GLY A 85 -22.85 0.14 5.81
C GLY A 85 -22.71 -0.96 6.83
N GLU A 86 -21.49 -1.22 7.32
CA GLU A 86 -21.18 -2.22 8.31
C GLU A 86 -21.30 -1.65 9.73
N LYS A 87 -21.61 -2.52 10.70
CA LYS A 87 -21.67 -2.12 12.11
C LYS A 87 -20.25 -1.78 12.63
N GLU A 88 -20.14 -0.67 13.33
CA GLU A 88 -18.90 -0.29 14.01
C GLU A 88 -18.51 -1.32 15.08
N LEU A 89 -17.20 -1.55 15.24
CA LEU A 89 -16.68 -2.42 16.29
C LEU A 89 -16.66 -1.67 17.63
N ASP A 90 -17.12 -2.34 18.67
CA ASP A 90 -16.89 -1.87 20.03
C ASP A 90 -15.41 -2.02 20.45
N ALA A 91 -15.08 -1.61 21.70
CA ALA A 91 -13.70 -1.64 22.16
C ALA A 91 -13.16 -3.07 22.30
N ILE A 92 -13.97 -4.02 22.72
CA ILE A 92 -13.58 -5.42 22.96
C ILE A 92 -13.34 -6.13 21.64
N GLN A 93 -14.27 -5.97 20.68
CA GLN A 93 -14.17 -6.53 19.34
C GLN A 93 -12.92 -5.99 18.61
N PHE A 94 -12.70 -4.68 18.70
CA PHE A 94 -11.52 -4.06 18.11
C PHE A 94 -10.22 -4.58 18.71
N LEU A 95 -10.10 -4.63 20.05
CA LEU A 95 -8.90 -5.11 20.72
C LEU A 95 -8.58 -6.57 20.38
N LYS A 96 -9.61 -7.42 20.26
CA LYS A 96 -9.44 -8.81 19.83
C LYS A 96 -8.86 -8.86 18.41
N LEU A 97 -9.45 -8.11 17.48
CA LEU A 97 -9.03 -8.09 16.08
C LEU A 97 -7.62 -7.53 15.90
N VAL A 98 -7.30 -6.39 16.54
CA VAL A 98 -5.97 -5.78 16.36
C VAL A 98 -4.85 -6.64 16.93
N LYS A 99 -5.09 -7.34 18.06
CA LYS A 99 -4.10 -8.27 18.62
C LYS A 99 -3.89 -9.50 17.74
N GLU A 100 -4.95 -10.03 17.15
CA GLU A 100 -4.86 -11.12 16.17
C GLU A 100 -4.00 -10.72 14.98
N LYS A 101 -4.29 -9.56 14.37
CA LYS A 101 -3.53 -9.03 13.24
C LYS A 101 -2.08 -8.66 13.59
N ALA A 102 -1.85 -8.08 14.76
CA ALA A 102 -0.50 -7.79 15.25
C ALA A 102 0.34 -9.07 15.40
N LYS A 103 -0.26 -10.14 15.95
CA LYS A 103 0.40 -11.46 16.09
C LYS A 103 0.75 -12.08 14.72
N GLU A 104 -0.18 -12.06 13.76
CA GLU A 104 0.05 -12.56 12.39
C GLU A 104 1.26 -11.87 11.73
N LEU A 105 1.41 -10.56 11.94
CA LEU A 105 2.45 -9.72 11.37
C LEU A 105 3.73 -9.64 12.23
N LYS A 106 3.77 -10.34 13.35
CA LYS A 106 4.87 -10.22 14.35
C LYS A 106 5.13 -8.75 14.71
N PHE A 107 4.05 -7.98 14.85
CA PHE A 107 4.08 -6.60 15.30
C PHE A 107 4.06 -6.56 16.81
N ASP A 108 4.91 -5.74 17.39
CA ASP A 108 5.02 -5.57 18.84
C ASP A 108 3.76 -4.88 19.41
N GLU A 109 3.00 -5.60 20.23
CA GLU A 109 1.74 -5.10 20.82
C GLU A 109 1.95 -3.87 21.71
N GLU A 110 3.13 -3.68 22.32
CA GLU A 110 3.41 -2.49 23.13
C GLU A 110 3.35 -1.20 22.29
N LYS A 111 3.71 -1.30 21.01
CA LYS A 111 3.65 -0.19 20.06
C LYS A 111 2.24 0.27 19.72
N LEU A 112 1.24 -0.60 19.90
CA LEU A 112 -0.17 -0.21 19.75
C LEU A 112 -0.60 0.87 20.75
N ASN A 113 0.07 0.93 21.91
CA ASN A 113 -0.21 1.92 22.95
C ASN A 113 0.63 3.20 22.81
N ARG A 114 1.54 3.25 21.83
CA ARG A 114 2.38 4.42 21.57
C ARG A 114 1.73 5.35 20.55
N GLN A 115 2.28 6.55 20.43
CA GLN A 115 1.90 7.49 19.38
C GLN A 115 2.26 6.93 18.00
N LEU A 116 1.41 7.18 17.01
CA LEU A 116 1.50 6.59 15.68
C LEU A 116 2.85 6.87 15.02
N ASN A 117 3.63 5.82 14.83
CA ASN A 117 4.96 5.81 14.22
C ASN A 117 6.06 6.63 14.95
N VAL A 118 5.75 7.33 16.06
CA VAL A 118 6.73 8.18 16.76
C VAL A 118 7.80 7.32 17.41
N GLY A 119 9.05 7.53 16.97
CA GLY A 119 10.21 6.79 17.44
C GLY A 119 10.24 5.32 17.03
N PHE A 120 9.47 4.93 16.01
CA PHE A 120 9.58 3.61 15.39
C PHE A 120 10.75 3.62 14.40
N SER A 121 11.46 2.49 14.29
CA SER A 121 12.41 2.26 13.20
C SER A 121 11.71 2.20 11.85
N GLY A 122 12.45 2.33 10.75
CA GLY A 122 11.88 2.23 9.40
C GLY A 122 11.10 0.94 9.17
N GLY A 123 11.66 -0.19 9.59
CA GLY A 123 10.99 -1.50 9.48
C GLY A 123 9.71 -1.59 10.34
N GLU A 124 9.71 -1.01 11.54
CA GLU A 124 8.53 -0.97 12.40
C GLU A 124 7.42 -0.10 11.84
N LYS A 125 7.77 1.05 11.24
CA LYS A 125 6.81 1.91 10.53
C LYS A 125 6.14 1.17 9.37
N LYS A 126 6.92 0.42 8.58
CA LYS A 126 6.40 -0.39 7.48
C LYS A 126 5.51 -1.52 7.97
N LYS A 127 5.90 -2.23 9.03
CA LYS A 127 5.04 -3.24 9.66
C LYS A 127 3.72 -2.64 10.16
N ASN A 128 3.76 -1.42 10.71
CA ASN A 128 2.55 -0.71 11.13
C ASN A 128 1.65 -0.34 9.94
N GLU A 129 2.20 0.05 8.79
CA GLU A 129 1.40 0.26 7.57
C GLU A 129 0.74 -1.04 7.08
N ILE A 130 1.46 -2.17 7.11
CA ILE A 130 0.86 -3.46 6.77
C ILE A 130 -0.22 -3.86 7.78
N LEU A 131 -0.04 -3.56 9.06
CA LEU A 131 -1.10 -3.75 10.07
C LEU A 131 -2.33 -2.90 9.74
N GLN A 132 -2.16 -1.62 9.41
CA GLN A 132 -3.26 -0.75 8.97
C GLN A 132 -3.98 -1.35 7.76
N MET A 133 -3.24 -1.76 6.74
CA MET A 133 -3.77 -2.39 5.53
C MET A 133 -4.56 -3.67 5.86
N SER A 134 -4.03 -4.52 6.76
CA SER A 134 -4.70 -5.76 7.16
C SER A 134 -5.98 -5.53 7.96
N MET A 135 -6.05 -4.45 8.73
CA MET A 135 -7.23 -4.04 9.48
C MET A 135 -8.31 -3.43 8.58
N LEU A 136 -7.92 -2.59 7.62
CA LEU A 136 -8.85 -1.84 6.75
C LEU A 136 -9.36 -2.67 5.57
N THR A 137 -8.67 -3.75 5.21
CA THR A 137 -9.01 -4.65 4.09
C THR A 137 -9.41 -3.87 2.82
N PRO A 138 -8.48 -3.10 2.22
CA PRO A 138 -8.79 -2.27 1.07
C PRO A 138 -9.04 -3.10 -0.19
N LYS A 139 -9.82 -2.55 -1.14
CA LYS A 139 -10.03 -3.11 -2.47
C LYS A 139 -8.83 -2.87 -3.39
N LEU A 140 -8.17 -1.73 -3.22
CA LEU A 140 -6.93 -1.38 -3.91
C LEU A 140 -5.89 -0.90 -2.90
N SER A 141 -4.80 -1.63 -2.79
CA SER A 141 -3.62 -1.25 -2.01
C SER A 141 -2.53 -0.75 -2.94
N ILE A 142 -2.10 0.49 -2.75
CA ILE A 142 -0.96 1.09 -3.45
C ILE A 142 0.22 1.06 -2.49
N LEU A 143 1.29 0.38 -2.87
CA LEU A 143 2.50 0.21 -2.06
C LEU A 143 3.63 0.99 -2.73
N ASP A 144 3.92 2.20 -2.23
CA ASP A 144 4.94 3.07 -2.83
C ASP A 144 6.30 2.84 -2.17
N GLU A 145 7.19 2.13 -2.87
CA GLU A 145 8.56 1.81 -2.44
C GLU A 145 8.63 1.30 -0.98
N THR A 146 7.69 0.42 -0.62
CA THR A 146 7.57 -0.10 0.76
C THR A 146 8.73 -1.01 1.17
N ASP A 147 9.56 -1.41 0.24
CA ASP A 147 10.78 -2.21 0.43
C ASP A 147 12.03 -1.36 0.68
N SER A 148 11.95 -0.05 0.50
CA SER A 148 13.09 0.86 0.71
C SER A 148 13.59 0.84 2.15
N GLY A 149 14.88 0.56 2.34
CA GLY A 149 15.51 0.55 3.66
C GLY A 149 15.14 -0.62 4.57
N LEU A 150 14.43 -1.63 4.07
CA LEU A 150 14.11 -2.83 4.83
C LEU A 150 15.23 -3.86 4.80
N ASP A 151 15.49 -4.49 5.95
CA ASP A 151 16.24 -5.74 6.01
C ASP A 151 15.41 -6.91 5.44
N ILE A 152 16.05 -8.06 5.28
CA ILE A 152 15.44 -9.25 4.67
C ILE A 152 14.22 -9.73 5.48
N ASP A 153 14.28 -9.65 6.80
CA ASP A 153 13.20 -10.16 7.65
C ASP A 153 11.98 -9.24 7.65
N ALA A 154 12.19 -7.92 7.69
CA ALA A 154 11.13 -6.94 7.51
C ALA A 154 10.47 -7.04 6.12
N LEU A 155 11.29 -7.25 5.07
CA LEU A 155 10.79 -7.46 3.71
C LEU A 155 9.88 -8.69 3.62
N LYS A 156 10.26 -9.82 4.23
CA LYS A 156 9.44 -11.03 4.29
C LYS A 156 8.10 -10.78 5.00
N ILE A 157 8.12 -10.02 6.11
CA ILE A 157 6.89 -9.72 6.87
C ILE A 157 5.94 -8.86 6.03
N VAL A 158 6.46 -7.82 5.36
CA VAL A 158 5.69 -6.98 4.44
C VAL A 158 5.10 -7.82 3.32
N SER A 159 5.92 -8.63 2.66
CA SER A 159 5.48 -9.50 1.57
C SER A 159 4.41 -10.52 2.01
N ASN A 160 4.60 -11.13 3.17
CA ASN A 160 3.62 -12.06 3.73
C ASN A 160 2.29 -11.35 4.04
N GLY A 161 2.34 -10.11 4.57
CA GLY A 161 1.15 -9.30 4.80
C GLY A 161 0.36 -9.06 3.51
N VAL A 162 1.03 -8.72 2.42
CA VAL A 162 0.40 -8.57 1.09
C VAL A 162 -0.19 -9.90 0.62
N ASN A 163 0.59 -10.98 0.68
CA ASN A 163 0.14 -12.30 0.19
C ASN A 163 -1.06 -12.85 0.98
N THR A 164 -1.14 -12.58 2.30
CA THR A 164 -2.27 -12.97 3.15
C THR A 164 -3.56 -12.23 2.76
N LEU A 165 -3.43 -10.98 2.31
CA LEU A 165 -4.58 -10.16 1.90
C LEU A 165 -4.97 -10.38 0.45
N ARG A 166 -4.12 -11.05 -0.35
CA ARG A 166 -4.39 -11.33 -1.76
C ARG A 166 -5.56 -12.29 -1.91
N ASN A 167 -6.60 -11.85 -2.61
CA ASN A 167 -7.77 -12.64 -2.95
C ASN A 167 -8.38 -12.12 -4.26
N LYS A 168 -9.52 -12.66 -4.69
CA LYS A 168 -10.16 -12.29 -5.96
C LYS A 168 -10.78 -10.88 -5.99
N GLU A 169 -10.85 -10.19 -4.85
CA GLU A 169 -11.49 -8.88 -4.71
C GLU A 169 -10.47 -7.77 -4.45
N ASN A 170 -9.33 -8.10 -3.80
CA ASN A 170 -8.32 -7.13 -3.40
C ASN A 170 -7.21 -7.05 -4.44
N SER A 171 -7.01 -5.88 -5.00
CA SER A 171 -5.96 -5.60 -5.98
C SER A 171 -4.79 -4.85 -5.34
N PHE A 172 -3.60 -5.06 -5.90
CA PHE A 172 -2.39 -4.40 -5.41
C PHE A 172 -1.66 -3.71 -6.57
N LEU A 173 -1.27 -2.47 -6.34
CA LEU A 173 -0.36 -1.71 -7.18
C LEU A 173 0.94 -1.52 -6.42
N ILE A 174 1.98 -2.27 -6.78
CA ILE A 174 3.28 -2.24 -6.13
C ILE A 174 4.22 -1.36 -6.94
N ILE A 175 4.69 -0.29 -6.35
CA ILE A 175 5.70 0.59 -6.93
C ILE A 175 7.03 0.24 -6.29
N THR A 176 7.97 -0.23 -7.08
CA THR A 176 9.32 -0.55 -6.62
C THR A 176 10.33 -0.41 -7.77
N HIS A 177 11.57 -0.19 -7.42
CA HIS A 177 12.68 -0.29 -8.36
C HIS A 177 13.57 -1.52 -8.08
N TYR A 178 13.19 -2.35 -7.09
CA TYR A 178 13.88 -3.57 -6.73
C TYR A 178 13.07 -4.82 -7.04
N GLN A 179 13.68 -5.76 -7.73
CA GLN A 179 13.07 -7.06 -7.99
C GLN A 179 12.85 -7.86 -6.70
N ARG A 180 13.71 -7.69 -5.70
CA ARG A 180 13.70 -8.49 -4.46
C ARG A 180 12.33 -8.56 -3.77
N LEU A 181 11.54 -7.48 -3.77
CA LEU A 181 10.17 -7.49 -3.26
C LEU A 181 9.27 -8.38 -4.11
N LEU A 182 9.43 -8.30 -5.43
CA LEU A 182 8.60 -9.03 -6.41
C LEU A 182 8.88 -10.54 -6.40
N ASP A 183 10.06 -10.97 -5.96
CA ASP A 183 10.38 -12.40 -5.78
C ASP A 183 9.50 -13.04 -4.70
N TYR A 184 9.11 -12.28 -3.67
CA TYR A 184 8.24 -12.76 -2.60
C TYR A 184 6.75 -12.59 -2.90
N ILE A 185 6.34 -11.51 -3.60
CA ILE A 185 4.92 -11.21 -3.85
C ILE A 185 4.43 -11.85 -5.16
N LYS A 186 5.29 -11.98 -6.16
CA LYS A 186 5.01 -12.53 -7.51
C LYS A 186 3.82 -11.82 -8.16
N PRO A 187 4.03 -10.66 -8.78
CA PRO A 187 2.97 -9.92 -9.45
C PRO A 187 2.42 -10.69 -10.65
N ASP A 188 1.16 -10.42 -11.01
CA ASP A 188 0.56 -10.95 -12.23
C ASP A 188 1.06 -10.21 -13.46
N PHE A 189 1.29 -8.89 -13.31
CA PHE A 189 1.78 -8.01 -14.37
C PHE A 189 2.86 -7.07 -13.86
N VAL A 190 3.81 -6.78 -14.74
CA VAL A 190 4.88 -5.79 -14.52
C VAL A 190 4.81 -4.73 -15.62
N HIS A 191 4.86 -3.47 -15.24
CA HIS A 191 4.83 -2.32 -16.12
C HIS A 191 6.09 -1.48 -15.93
N VAL A 192 6.70 -1.06 -17.04
CA VAL A 192 7.87 -0.18 -17.04
C VAL A 192 7.42 1.25 -17.28
N LEU A 193 7.58 2.09 -16.26
CA LEU A 193 7.27 3.51 -16.32
C LEU A 193 8.54 4.32 -16.56
N MET A 194 8.59 5.06 -17.66
CA MET A 194 9.71 5.97 -17.98
C MET A 194 9.17 7.29 -18.54
N ASN A 195 9.73 8.40 -18.08
CA ASN A 195 9.34 9.73 -18.52
C ASN A 195 7.81 9.98 -18.49
N GLY A 196 7.14 9.47 -17.44
CA GLY A 196 5.69 9.61 -17.24
C GLY A 196 4.82 8.70 -18.12
N LYS A 197 5.40 7.74 -18.84
CA LYS A 197 4.67 6.82 -19.75
C LYS A 197 4.98 5.37 -19.44
N ILE A 198 3.97 4.51 -19.55
CA ILE A 198 4.18 3.06 -19.56
C ILE A 198 4.71 2.70 -20.94
N ILE A 199 5.98 2.27 -21.00
CA ILE A 199 6.66 1.94 -22.27
C ILE A 199 6.61 0.44 -22.59
N LYS A 200 6.48 -0.40 -21.57
CA LYS A 200 6.37 -1.86 -21.72
C LYS A 200 5.53 -2.45 -20.61
N SER A 201 4.77 -3.47 -20.93
CA SER A 201 4.05 -4.30 -19.97
C SER A 201 4.27 -5.77 -20.29
N GLY A 202 4.33 -6.60 -19.25
CA GLY A 202 4.55 -8.05 -19.40
C GLY A 202 4.23 -8.80 -18.13
N GLY A 203 4.57 -10.08 -18.08
CA GLY A 203 4.46 -10.91 -16.89
C GLY A 203 5.62 -10.68 -15.90
N PRO A 204 5.72 -11.52 -14.85
CA PRO A 204 6.77 -11.42 -13.83
C PRO A 204 8.21 -11.47 -14.38
N GLU A 205 8.41 -12.13 -15.50
CA GLU A 205 9.70 -12.26 -16.21
C GLU A 205 10.28 -10.91 -16.64
N LEU A 206 9.41 -9.88 -16.85
CA LEU A 206 9.86 -8.54 -17.21
C LEU A 206 10.67 -7.90 -16.09
N ALA A 207 10.37 -8.16 -14.82
CA ALA A 207 11.16 -7.68 -13.70
C ALA A 207 12.60 -8.25 -13.73
N LEU A 208 12.75 -9.55 -14.06
CA LEU A 208 14.05 -10.19 -14.22
C LEU A 208 14.85 -9.61 -15.41
N GLU A 209 14.15 -9.31 -16.49
CA GLU A 209 14.75 -8.67 -17.66
C GLU A 209 15.30 -7.29 -17.31
N LEU A 210 14.54 -6.48 -16.56
CA LEU A 210 14.93 -5.15 -16.10
C LEU A 210 16.16 -5.20 -15.18
N GLU A 211 16.20 -6.15 -14.25
CA GLU A 211 17.35 -6.27 -13.35
C GLU A 211 18.63 -6.62 -14.10
N LYS A 212 18.52 -7.49 -15.12
CA LYS A 212 19.70 -7.93 -15.91
C LYS A 212 20.17 -6.88 -16.89
N LYS A 213 19.27 -6.17 -17.55
CA LYS A 213 19.57 -5.27 -18.68
C LYS A 213 19.62 -3.79 -18.29
N GLY A 214 19.06 -3.41 -17.12
CA GLY A 214 18.84 -2.02 -16.75
C GLY A 214 17.76 -1.35 -17.61
N TYR A 215 17.38 -0.13 -17.24
CA TYR A 215 16.33 0.64 -17.92
C TYR A 215 16.78 1.24 -19.26
N GLU A 216 18.08 1.43 -19.49
CA GLU A 216 18.62 2.06 -20.69
C GLU A 216 18.26 1.31 -21.97
N ASN A 217 18.08 0.00 -21.90
CA ASN A 217 17.74 -0.85 -23.03
C ASN A 217 16.25 -0.85 -23.40
N PHE A 218 15.44 -0.04 -22.70
CA PHE A 218 14.00 0.09 -22.94
C PHE A 218 13.61 1.48 -23.49
N ASN A 219 14.59 2.31 -23.84
CA ASN A 219 14.38 3.62 -24.49
C ASN A 219 14.04 3.49 -25.99
#